data_c6664bbb76cbb23289f94d75661f0704
#
_entry.id   c6664bbb76cbb23289f94d75661f0704
#
_cell.length_a   1.000
_cell.length_b   1.000
_cell.length_c   1.000
_cell.angle_alpha   90.00
_cell.angle_beta   90.00
_cell.angle_gamma   90.00
#
_symmetry.space_group_name_H-M   'P 1'
#
loop_
_entity.id
_entity.type
_entity.pdbx_description
1 polymer ?
#
loop_
_entity_poly.entity_id
_entity_poly.type
_entity_poly.pdbx_seq_one_letter_code
_entity_poly.pdbx_strand_id
1 'polypeptide(L)'
;MGAINEILAVVILIIQIQSGQPVGTATGFFYVRNDIVYMVTNRHVIIDEEKGIKSDVLRVKLHVDPNDMTNNVDFDIPLYSASLARWHVHPDYVTKKIDIAVIEIDQRALRAGHFFKGLSISNFLPKEYVIQPGEDVMVIGFPRGLSDSTHNLPLARNAMISSAYGVEFQGNPFFLIDANLHPGMSGSPVITKPKNTWPDDKGNVNILTGSPMYFLGVHSATLGLTLSSGEEPLGLGTVWYGYLIEEIIDSFENK
;
A
#
# COMPACT_ATOMS: atom_id res chain seq x y z
N MET A 1 23.04 -16.44 -2.45
CA MET A 1 21.96 -15.48 -2.80
C MET A 1 22.29 -14.16 -2.12
N GLY A 2 22.10 -13.00 -2.80
CA GLY A 2 22.23 -11.69 -2.12
C GLY A 2 21.12 -11.53 -1.09
N ALA A 3 21.36 -10.72 -0.06
CA ALA A 3 20.32 -10.41 0.94
C ALA A 3 19.15 -9.69 0.25
N ILE A 4 17.94 -10.21 0.41
CA ILE A 4 16.72 -9.56 -0.10
C ILE A 4 16.39 -8.41 0.84
N ASN A 5 16.14 -7.22 0.27
CA ASN A 5 15.70 -6.09 1.07
C ASN A 5 14.33 -6.42 1.70
N GLU A 6 14.22 -6.34 3.02
CA GLU A 6 13.02 -6.72 3.77
C GLU A 6 11.74 -6.03 3.29
N ILE A 7 11.85 -4.81 2.72
CA ILE A 7 10.70 -4.07 2.19
C ILE A 7 10.01 -4.82 1.03
N LEU A 8 10.75 -5.62 0.26
CA LEU A 8 10.18 -6.42 -0.82
C LEU A 8 9.36 -7.62 -0.28
N ALA A 9 9.63 -8.06 0.95
CA ALA A 9 8.86 -9.12 1.60
C ALA A 9 7.60 -8.61 2.33
N VAL A 10 7.42 -7.28 2.42
CA VAL A 10 6.23 -6.65 3.00
C VAL A 10 5.09 -6.60 1.99
N VAL A 11 5.42 -6.44 0.69
CA VAL A 11 4.47 -6.12 -0.38
C VAL A 11 4.07 -7.39 -1.11
N ILE A 12 2.78 -7.57 -1.33
CA ILE A 12 2.20 -8.78 -1.88
C ILE A 12 1.34 -8.51 -3.11
N LEU A 13 1.42 -9.44 -4.08
CA LEU A 13 0.51 -9.48 -5.21
C LEU A 13 -0.87 -9.95 -4.74
N ILE A 14 -1.89 -9.20 -5.11
CA ILE A 14 -3.30 -9.55 -4.90
C ILE A 14 -3.89 -10.02 -6.23
N ILE A 15 -4.54 -11.17 -6.20
CA ILE A 15 -5.45 -11.64 -7.25
C ILE A 15 -6.88 -11.49 -6.68
N GLN A 16 -7.68 -10.66 -7.34
CA GLN A 16 -9.08 -10.44 -6.99
C GLN A 16 -9.92 -11.62 -7.47
N ILE A 17 -10.62 -12.29 -6.56
CA ILE A 17 -11.51 -13.42 -6.90
C ILE A 17 -12.96 -12.98 -6.67
N GLN A 18 -13.79 -13.17 -7.69
CA GLN A 18 -15.23 -12.92 -7.64
C GLN A 18 -15.96 -14.17 -8.16
N SER A 19 -16.83 -14.74 -7.33
CA SER A 19 -17.57 -15.98 -7.67
C SER A 19 -16.65 -17.11 -8.15
N GLY A 20 -15.48 -17.24 -7.49
CA GLY A 20 -14.50 -18.28 -7.78
C GLY A 20 -13.61 -18.02 -9.02
N GLN A 21 -13.78 -16.87 -9.71
CA GLN A 21 -13.01 -16.52 -10.90
C GLN A 21 -12.09 -15.34 -10.64
N PRO A 22 -10.85 -15.33 -11.17
CA PRO A 22 -9.98 -14.17 -11.12
C PRO A 22 -10.53 -13.05 -12.02
N VAL A 23 -10.69 -11.84 -11.45
CA VAL A 23 -11.24 -10.68 -12.17
C VAL A 23 -10.24 -9.53 -12.30
N GLY A 24 -9.13 -9.57 -11.59
CA GLY A 24 -8.10 -8.53 -11.66
C GLY A 24 -6.92 -8.80 -10.75
N THR A 25 -5.92 -7.91 -10.84
CA THR A 25 -4.74 -7.91 -9.98
C THR A 25 -4.51 -6.54 -9.37
N ALA A 26 -3.96 -6.52 -8.16
CA ALA A 26 -3.62 -5.31 -7.43
C ALA A 26 -2.39 -5.57 -6.55
N THR A 27 -2.01 -4.57 -5.79
CA THR A 27 -0.98 -4.65 -4.76
C THR A 27 -1.59 -4.49 -3.38
N GLY A 28 -1.04 -5.15 -2.39
CA GLY A 28 -1.29 -4.92 -0.98
C GLY A 28 -0.01 -5.07 -0.18
N PHE A 29 -0.10 -4.80 1.09
CA PHE A 29 0.98 -5.02 2.02
C PHE A 29 0.45 -5.36 3.41
N PHE A 30 1.29 -6.03 4.22
CA PHE A 30 0.95 -6.30 5.61
C PHE A 30 1.29 -5.10 6.49
N TYR A 31 0.38 -4.82 7.42
CA TYR A 31 0.52 -3.81 8.46
C TYR A 31 0.35 -4.48 9.83
N VAL A 32 1.25 -4.17 10.76
CA VAL A 32 1.27 -4.79 12.10
C VAL A 32 0.99 -3.73 13.15
N ARG A 33 -0.03 -3.96 13.97
CA ARG A 33 -0.37 -3.16 15.14
C ARG A 33 -0.69 -4.09 16.32
N ASN A 34 -0.05 -3.88 17.45
CA ASN A 34 -0.26 -4.68 18.68
C ASN A 34 -0.19 -6.21 18.42
N ASP A 35 0.81 -6.66 17.65
CA ASP A 35 0.98 -8.05 17.20
C ASP A 35 -0.13 -8.62 16.32
N ILE A 36 -1.13 -7.81 15.95
CA ILE A 36 -2.16 -8.17 14.98
C ILE A 36 -1.68 -7.76 13.58
N VAL A 37 -1.84 -8.64 12.63
CA VAL A 37 -1.49 -8.40 11.22
C VAL A 37 -2.76 -8.10 10.43
N TYR A 38 -2.74 -6.99 9.74
CA TYR A 38 -3.78 -6.59 8.78
C TYR A 38 -3.20 -6.58 7.37
N MET A 39 -4.03 -6.82 6.37
CA MET A 39 -3.68 -6.49 5.00
C MET A 39 -4.26 -5.14 4.63
N VAL A 40 -3.43 -4.30 4.01
CA VAL A 40 -3.82 -2.97 3.52
C VAL A 40 -3.77 -2.97 1.99
N THR A 41 -4.82 -2.42 1.38
CA THR A 41 -4.92 -2.16 -0.06
C THR A 41 -5.88 -0.99 -0.31
N ASN A 42 -6.27 -0.74 -1.55
CA ASN A 42 -7.34 0.23 -1.82
C ASN A 42 -8.73 -0.39 -1.68
N ARG A 43 -9.71 0.43 -1.37
CA ARG A 43 -11.12 0.02 -1.31
C ARG A 43 -11.60 -0.46 -2.68
N HIS A 44 -11.23 0.24 -3.77
CA HIS A 44 -11.64 -0.14 -5.12
C HIS A 44 -11.07 -1.51 -5.58
N VAL A 45 -10.04 -2.04 -4.90
CA VAL A 45 -9.57 -3.41 -5.11
C VAL A 45 -10.58 -4.43 -4.59
N ILE A 46 -11.36 -4.07 -3.58
CA ILE A 46 -12.42 -4.93 -3.04
C ILE A 46 -13.73 -4.73 -3.79
N ILE A 47 -14.15 -3.47 -3.94
CA ILE A 47 -15.38 -3.09 -4.63
C ILE A 47 -15.07 -1.90 -5.57
N ASP A 48 -15.23 -2.14 -6.86
CA ASP A 48 -15.15 -1.14 -7.92
C ASP A 48 -16.48 -1.16 -8.68
N GLU A 49 -17.36 -0.23 -8.33
CA GLU A 49 -18.70 -0.15 -8.88
C GLU A 49 -18.68 0.18 -10.39
N GLU A 50 -17.69 0.95 -10.84
CA GLU A 50 -17.57 1.34 -12.26
C GLU A 50 -17.18 0.16 -13.13
N LYS A 51 -16.34 -0.75 -12.60
CA LYS A 51 -15.93 -1.97 -13.32
C LYS A 51 -16.79 -3.19 -13.00
N GLY A 52 -17.78 -3.05 -12.10
CA GLY A 52 -18.63 -4.17 -11.66
C GLY A 52 -17.86 -5.20 -10.84
N ILE A 53 -16.75 -4.83 -10.24
CA ILE A 53 -15.94 -5.72 -9.38
C ILE A 53 -16.49 -5.70 -7.97
N LYS A 54 -16.75 -6.88 -7.42
CA LYS A 54 -17.05 -7.11 -6.01
C LYS A 54 -16.37 -8.42 -5.61
N SER A 55 -15.15 -8.30 -5.12
CA SER A 55 -14.34 -9.45 -4.74
C SER A 55 -14.93 -10.18 -3.52
N ASP A 56 -14.92 -11.50 -3.55
CA ASP A 56 -15.31 -12.35 -2.42
C ASP A 56 -14.09 -12.75 -1.59
N VAL A 57 -12.96 -12.92 -2.29
CA VAL A 57 -11.68 -13.36 -1.73
C VAL A 57 -10.56 -12.57 -2.39
N LEU A 58 -9.54 -12.22 -1.61
CA LEU A 58 -8.25 -11.80 -2.14
C LEU A 58 -7.27 -12.96 -2.00
N ARG A 59 -6.79 -13.48 -3.11
CA ARG A 59 -5.75 -14.50 -3.14
C ARG A 59 -4.40 -13.82 -3.22
N VAL A 60 -3.49 -14.19 -2.33
CA VAL A 60 -2.11 -13.70 -2.29
C VAL A 60 -1.14 -14.86 -2.31
N LYS A 61 0.11 -14.61 -2.72
CA LYS A 61 1.20 -15.58 -2.59
C LYS A 61 2.08 -15.23 -1.41
N LEU A 62 2.23 -16.18 -0.50
CA LEU A 62 3.08 -16.05 0.68
C LEU A 62 4.31 -16.95 0.56
N HIS A 63 5.46 -16.46 0.94
CA HIS A 63 6.66 -17.28 1.10
C HIS A 63 6.53 -18.17 2.35
N VAL A 64 7.16 -19.33 2.32
CA VAL A 64 7.13 -20.28 3.45
C VAL A 64 8.48 -20.39 4.13
N ASP A 65 9.57 -19.95 3.48
CA ASP A 65 10.93 -19.97 4.03
C ASP A 65 11.65 -18.64 3.75
N PRO A 66 12.11 -17.93 4.79
CA PRO A 66 12.86 -16.68 4.60
C PRO A 66 14.23 -16.89 3.91
N ASN A 67 14.74 -18.11 3.89
CA ASN A 67 16.01 -18.45 3.24
C ASN A 67 15.84 -18.93 1.79
N ASP A 68 14.61 -19.30 1.41
CA ASP A 68 14.26 -19.74 0.05
C ASP A 68 12.97 -19.08 -0.42
N MET A 69 13.10 -17.91 -1.01
CA MET A 69 11.97 -17.13 -1.56
C MET A 69 11.34 -17.75 -2.82
N THR A 70 11.92 -18.82 -3.36
CA THR A 70 11.29 -19.56 -4.48
C THR A 70 10.12 -20.41 -4.01
N ASN A 71 10.10 -20.78 -2.72
CA ASN A 71 9.04 -21.56 -2.11
C ASN A 71 7.91 -20.63 -1.63
N ASN A 72 6.83 -20.58 -2.39
CA ASN A 72 5.66 -19.76 -2.08
C ASN A 72 4.36 -20.53 -2.34
N VAL A 73 3.30 -20.17 -1.61
CA VAL A 73 2.00 -20.81 -1.66
C VAL A 73 0.88 -19.79 -1.79
N ASP A 74 -0.23 -20.20 -2.39
CA ASP A 74 -1.43 -19.36 -2.42
C ASP A 74 -2.08 -19.33 -1.04
N PHE A 75 -2.47 -18.14 -0.61
CA PHE A 75 -3.18 -17.88 0.63
C PHE A 75 -4.43 -17.05 0.34
N ASP A 76 -5.60 -17.60 0.67
CA ASP A 76 -6.87 -16.96 0.43
C ASP A 76 -7.33 -16.15 1.65
N ILE A 77 -7.67 -14.89 1.45
CA ILE A 77 -8.20 -13.98 2.46
C ILE A 77 -9.68 -13.74 2.14
N PRO A 78 -10.61 -14.42 2.83
CA PRO A 78 -12.03 -14.20 2.65
C PRO A 78 -12.41 -12.78 3.10
N LEU A 79 -13.15 -12.07 2.26
CA LEU A 79 -13.59 -10.69 2.54
C LEU A 79 -14.91 -10.63 3.32
N TYR A 80 -15.61 -11.76 3.43
CA TYR A 80 -16.87 -11.85 4.16
C TYR A 80 -16.91 -13.12 5.03
N SER A 81 -17.60 -13.02 6.18
CA SER A 81 -17.95 -14.13 7.06
C SER A 81 -19.41 -14.01 7.42
N ALA A 82 -20.22 -15.02 7.09
CA ALA A 82 -21.69 -15.00 7.28
C ALA A 82 -22.34 -13.69 6.77
N SER A 83 -21.91 -13.20 5.61
CA SER A 83 -22.33 -11.94 4.97
C SER A 83 -21.83 -10.66 5.64
N LEU A 84 -21.08 -10.73 6.73
CA LEU A 84 -20.43 -9.58 7.36
C LEU A 84 -19.07 -9.33 6.70
N ALA A 85 -18.78 -8.06 6.41
CA ALA A 85 -17.48 -7.66 5.88
C ALA A 85 -16.38 -7.88 6.95
N ARG A 86 -15.24 -8.41 6.50
CA ARG A 86 -14.00 -8.55 7.29
C ARG A 86 -12.98 -7.48 6.90
N TRP A 87 -13.43 -6.43 6.29
CA TRP A 87 -12.63 -5.30 5.86
C TRP A 87 -13.29 -3.99 6.25
N HIS A 88 -12.49 -2.98 6.49
CA HIS A 88 -12.90 -1.69 7.01
C HIS A 88 -12.35 -0.58 6.13
N VAL A 89 -13.10 0.52 6.06
CA VAL A 89 -12.70 1.77 5.39
C VAL A 89 -12.74 2.90 6.40
N HIS A 90 -12.12 4.01 6.02
CA HIS A 90 -12.13 5.20 6.87
C HIS A 90 -13.57 5.69 7.14
N PRO A 91 -13.90 6.14 8.37
CA PRO A 91 -15.22 6.69 8.70
C PRO A 91 -15.68 7.78 7.73
N ASP A 92 -14.76 8.62 7.28
CA ASP A 92 -15.03 9.69 6.31
C ASP A 92 -15.02 9.22 4.84
N TYR A 93 -15.05 7.91 4.57
CA TYR A 93 -15.09 7.41 3.19
C TYR A 93 -16.22 8.03 2.36
N VAL A 94 -17.41 8.21 2.93
CA VAL A 94 -18.57 8.74 2.19
C VAL A 94 -18.33 10.19 1.74
N THR A 95 -17.68 11.00 2.56
CA THR A 95 -17.45 12.43 2.33
C THR A 95 -16.17 12.73 1.58
N LYS A 96 -15.06 12.11 1.99
CA LYS A 96 -13.71 12.37 1.45
C LYS A 96 -13.24 11.33 0.44
N LYS A 97 -14.00 10.23 0.23
CA LYS A 97 -13.67 9.14 -0.70
C LYS A 97 -12.29 8.52 -0.44
N ILE A 98 -11.87 8.45 0.84
CA ILE A 98 -10.58 7.86 1.24
C ILE A 98 -10.52 6.40 0.77
N ASP A 99 -9.66 6.13 -0.21
CA ASP A 99 -9.60 4.85 -0.91
C ASP A 99 -8.55 3.92 -0.29
N ILE A 100 -8.70 3.66 1.02
CA ILE A 100 -7.92 2.65 1.76
C ILE A 100 -8.89 1.63 2.34
N ALA A 101 -8.53 0.36 2.27
CA ALA A 101 -9.17 -0.72 2.97
C ALA A 101 -8.16 -1.46 3.85
N VAL A 102 -8.57 -1.73 5.09
CA VAL A 102 -7.85 -2.55 6.06
C VAL A 102 -8.63 -3.84 6.24
N ILE A 103 -8.00 -4.98 6.05
CA ILE A 103 -8.65 -6.29 6.04
C ILE A 103 -8.11 -7.10 7.21
N GLU A 104 -9.04 -7.63 8.02
CA GLU A 104 -8.69 -8.57 9.09
C GLU A 104 -8.28 -9.91 8.51
N ILE A 105 -7.17 -10.46 9.01
CA ILE A 105 -6.64 -11.74 8.58
C ILE A 105 -6.79 -12.76 9.71
N ASP A 106 -7.03 -14.01 9.36
CA ASP A 106 -6.90 -15.09 10.34
C ASP A 106 -5.45 -15.23 10.76
N GLN A 107 -5.14 -14.75 11.98
CA GLN A 107 -3.78 -14.73 12.52
C GLN A 107 -3.17 -16.13 12.67
N ARG A 108 -4.01 -17.14 12.95
CA ARG A 108 -3.53 -18.53 13.10
C ARG A 108 -3.16 -19.12 11.75
N ALA A 109 -4.04 -18.93 10.74
CA ALA A 109 -3.77 -19.37 9.38
C ALA A 109 -2.54 -18.68 8.80
N LEU A 110 -2.41 -17.36 8.99
CA LEU A 110 -1.26 -16.60 8.51
C LEU A 110 0.06 -17.05 9.14
N ARG A 111 0.09 -17.32 10.46
CA ARG A 111 1.31 -17.70 11.19
C ARG A 111 1.66 -19.17 11.05
N ALA A 112 0.79 -20.00 10.51
CA ALA A 112 0.98 -21.44 10.34
C ALA A 112 1.88 -21.75 9.13
N GLY A 113 3.21 -21.52 9.27
CA GLY A 113 4.19 -21.91 8.24
C GLY A 113 4.34 -20.92 7.10
N HIS A 114 3.98 -19.63 7.28
CA HIS A 114 4.20 -18.58 6.28
C HIS A 114 5.21 -17.55 6.79
N PHE A 115 6.07 -17.10 5.88
CA PHE A 115 6.99 -15.99 6.11
C PHE A 115 6.39 -14.70 5.54
N PHE A 116 6.32 -13.67 6.35
CA PHE A 116 5.90 -12.33 5.96
C PHE A 116 6.61 -11.28 6.81
N LYS A 117 6.66 -10.07 6.30
CA LYS A 117 7.04 -8.85 7.01
C LYS A 117 5.89 -7.87 6.92
N GLY A 118 5.80 -6.94 7.86
CA GLY A 118 4.77 -5.91 7.85
C GLY A 118 5.33 -4.54 8.22
N LEU A 119 4.71 -3.49 7.66
CA LEU A 119 4.92 -2.13 8.14
C LEU A 119 4.18 -1.94 9.46
N SER A 120 4.59 -0.93 10.21
CA SER A 120 3.96 -0.53 11.46
C SER A 120 4.12 0.98 11.64
N ILE A 121 3.57 1.54 12.70
CA ILE A 121 3.74 2.96 13.04
C ILE A 121 5.23 3.36 13.17
N SER A 122 6.12 2.44 13.52
CA SER A 122 7.56 2.71 13.62
C SER A 122 8.23 2.96 12.27
N ASN A 123 7.56 2.62 11.16
CA ASN A 123 8.03 2.89 9.82
C ASN A 123 7.56 4.24 9.27
N PHE A 124 6.71 4.98 9.99
CA PHE A 124 6.25 6.29 9.54
C PHE A 124 7.37 7.31 9.60
N LEU A 125 7.28 8.31 8.71
CA LEU A 125 8.20 9.44 8.77
C LEU A 125 8.03 10.16 10.12
N PRO A 126 9.11 10.37 10.89
CA PRO A 126 9.07 11.19 12.10
C PRO A 126 8.52 12.60 11.80
N LYS A 127 7.69 13.12 12.70
CA LYS A 127 6.99 14.40 12.51
C LYS A 127 7.91 15.60 12.34
N GLU A 128 9.09 15.51 12.92
CA GLU A 128 10.14 16.53 12.83
C GLU A 128 10.85 16.58 11.47
N TYR A 129 10.75 15.54 10.66
CA TYR A 129 11.42 15.49 9.35
C TYR A 129 10.54 16.08 8.25
N VAL A 130 11.18 16.84 7.39
CA VAL A 130 10.52 17.53 6.28
C VAL A 130 10.86 16.84 4.96
N ILE A 131 9.83 16.61 4.16
CA ILE A 131 9.95 16.19 2.75
C ILE A 131 9.53 17.37 1.88
N GLN A 132 10.39 17.72 0.92
CA GLN A 132 10.11 18.79 -0.05
C GLN A 132 9.55 18.22 -1.36
N PRO A 133 8.73 18.99 -2.09
CA PRO A 133 8.44 18.68 -3.50
C PRO A 133 9.76 18.57 -4.28
N GLY A 134 9.82 17.55 -5.16
CA GLY A 134 11.04 17.21 -5.90
C GLY A 134 11.87 16.10 -5.24
N GLU A 135 11.58 15.69 -4.01
CA GLU A 135 12.26 14.56 -3.39
C GLU A 135 11.81 13.23 -3.99
N ASP A 136 12.80 12.38 -4.24
CA ASP A 136 12.59 11.03 -4.75
C ASP A 136 11.96 10.10 -3.72
N VAL A 137 11.01 9.30 -4.17
CA VAL A 137 10.36 8.22 -3.42
C VAL A 137 10.27 6.96 -4.27
N MET A 138 9.87 5.84 -3.67
CA MET A 138 9.62 4.58 -4.36
C MET A 138 8.18 4.14 -4.13
N VAL A 139 7.55 3.63 -5.20
CA VAL A 139 6.28 2.92 -5.15
C VAL A 139 6.57 1.45 -5.41
N ILE A 140 6.24 0.58 -4.46
CA ILE A 140 6.60 -0.85 -4.55
C ILE A 140 5.33 -1.66 -4.78
N GLY A 141 5.30 -2.44 -5.85
CA GLY A 141 4.10 -3.22 -6.18
C GLY A 141 4.24 -4.07 -7.43
N PHE A 142 3.11 -4.45 -7.99
CA PHE A 142 3.01 -5.43 -9.08
C PHE A 142 2.31 -4.80 -10.30
N PRO A 143 3.01 -3.98 -11.11
CA PRO A 143 2.42 -3.37 -12.29
C PRO A 143 1.90 -4.46 -13.24
N ARG A 144 0.60 -4.41 -13.57
CA ARG A 144 -0.10 -5.41 -14.41
C ARG A 144 0.04 -6.86 -13.90
N GLY A 145 0.23 -7.04 -12.57
CA GLY A 145 0.50 -8.33 -11.98
C GLY A 145 1.90 -8.89 -12.27
N LEU A 146 2.80 -8.08 -12.83
CA LEU A 146 4.16 -8.51 -13.13
C LEU A 146 4.96 -8.67 -11.82
N SER A 147 5.52 -9.85 -11.65
CA SER A 147 6.46 -10.19 -10.58
C SER A 147 7.64 -10.94 -11.16
N ASP A 148 8.70 -11.08 -10.38
CA ASP A 148 9.68 -12.13 -10.63
C ASP A 148 9.00 -13.49 -10.44
N SER A 149 8.84 -14.23 -11.54
CA SER A 149 8.10 -15.50 -11.55
C SER A 149 8.73 -16.59 -10.67
N THR A 150 10.01 -16.45 -10.35
CA THR A 150 10.74 -17.41 -9.51
C THR A 150 10.55 -17.10 -8.02
N HIS A 151 10.68 -15.83 -7.62
CA HIS A 151 10.66 -15.43 -6.22
C HIS A 151 9.38 -14.70 -5.81
N ASN A 152 8.47 -14.43 -6.75
CA ASN A 152 7.24 -13.67 -6.53
C ASN A 152 7.47 -12.32 -5.82
N LEU A 153 8.56 -11.63 -6.16
CA LEU A 153 8.92 -10.35 -5.56
C LEU A 153 8.33 -9.18 -6.35
N PRO A 154 7.93 -8.09 -5.66
CA PRO A 154 7.43 -6.87 -6.29
C PRO A 154 8.53 -6.09 -7.01
N LEU A 155 8.10 -5.12 -7.80
CA LEU A 155 8.97 -4.17 -8.48
C LEU A 155 8.94 -2.82 -7.77
N ALA A 156 10.11 -2.23 -7.54
CA ALA A 156 10.22 -0.85 -7.07
C ALA A 156 10.21 0.11 -8.28
N ARG A 157 9.27 1.07 -8.26
CA ARG A 157 9.15 2.13 -9.26
C ARG A 157 9.61 3.44 -8.67
N ASN A 158 10.42 4.17 -9.43
CA ASN A 158 10.83 5.52 -9.04
C ASN A 158 9.65 6.48 -9.18
N ALA A 159 9.54 7.39 -8.22
CA ALA A 159 8.58 8.49 -8.20
C ALA A 159 9.19 9.71 -7.52
N MET A 160 8.51 10.84 -7.60
CA MET A 160 8.93 12.09 -6.97
C MET A 160 7.72 12.75 -6.30
N ILE A 161 7.91 13.33 -5.12
CA ILE A 161 6.87 14.13 -4.43
C ILE A 161 6.54 15.36 -5.29
N SER A 162 5.27 15.53 -5.66
CA SER A 162 4.83 16.62 -6.56
C SER A 162 3.98 17.69 -5.89
N SER A 163 3.41 17.41 -4.70
CA SER A 163 2.69 18.39 -3.91
C SER A 163 3.34 18.60 -2.55
N ALA A 164 2.90 19.61 -1.80
CA ALA A 164 3.40 19.85 -0.45
C ALA A 164 3.03 18.65 0.46
N TYR A 165 4.05 17.91 0.94
CA TYR A 165 3.85 16.82 1.88
C TYR A 165 3.42 17.35 3.25
N GLY A 166 2.48 16.70 3.90
CA GLY A 166 1.90 17.15 5.18
C GLY A 166 0.75 18.15 5.02
N VAL A 167 0.39 18.52 3.78
CA VAL A 167 -0.74 19.42 3.47
C VAL A 167 -1.78 18.62 2.67
N GLU A 168 -3.04 18.70 3.08
CA GLU A 168 -4.16 18.09 2.35
C GLU A 168 -4.28 18.70 0.94
N PHE A 169 -4.28 17.87 -0.08
CA PHE A 169 -4.43 18.33 -1.45
C PHE A 169 -5.92 18.52 -1.76
N GLN A 170 -6.32 19.76 -2.07
CA GLN A 170 -7.72 20.13 -2.33
C GLN A 170 -8.68 19.71 -1.19
N GLY A 171 -8.21 19.80 0.07
CA GLY A 171 -8.99 19.46 1.25
C GLY A 171 -9.17 17.96 1.50
N ASN A 172 -8.42 17.11 0.79
CA ASN A 172 -8.43 15.67 0.99
C ASN A 172 -7.07 15.19 1.54
N PRO A 173 -7.05 14.19 2.43
CA PRO A 173 -5.85 13.73 3.12
C PRO A 173 -4.98 12.83 2.23
N PHE A 174 -4.55 13.35 1.09
CA PHE A 174 -3.57 12.74 0.20
C PHE A 174 -2.59 13.77 -0.34
N PHE A 175 -1.48 13.29 -0.85
CA PHE A 175 -0.50 14.07 -1.60
C PHE A 175 -0.29 13.47 -2.99
N LEU A 176 0.40 14.22 -3.86
CA LEU A 176 0.67 13.80 -5.23
C LEU A 176 2.13 13.42 -5.42
N ILE A 177 2.33 12.42 -6.27
CA ILE A 177 3.62 12.00 -6.78
C ILE A 177 3.64 12.04 -8.30
N ASP A 178 4.74 12.48 -8.90
CA ASP A 178 5.02 12.25 -10.33
C ASP A 178 5.57 10.85 -10.49
N ALA A 179 4.84 10.01 -11.23
CA ALA A 179 5.19 8.61 -11.37
C ALA A 179 4.53 7.99 -12.60
N ASN A 180 5.30 7.28 -13.39
CA ASN A 180 4.75 6.45 -14.46
C ASN A 180 4.30 5.09 -13.89
N LEU A 181 3.10 5.06 -13.33
CA LEU A 181 2.51 3.86 -12.72
C LEU A 181 1.49 3.21 -13.67
N HIS A 182 1.26 1.93 -13.47
CA HIS A 182 0.37 1.12 -14.30
C HIS A 182 -0.72 0.45 -13.46
N PRO A 183 -1.83 -0.02 -14.08
CA PRO A 183 -2.81 -0.88 -13.41
C PRO A 183 -2.11 -2.03 -12.66
N GLY A 184 -2.64 -2.42 -11.51
CA GLY A 184 -2.02 -3.37 -10.60
C GLY A 184 -1.17 -2.73 -9.49
N MET A 185 -0.79 -1.44 -9.63
CA MET A 185 -0.07 -0.70 -8.58
C MET A 185 -1.00 -0.13 -7.49
N SER A 186 -2.31 -0.18 -7.66
CA SER A 186 -3.27 0.22 -6.62
C SER A 186 -3.03 -0.56 -5.33
N GLY A 187 -2.95 0.13 -4.19
CA GLY A 187 -2.63 -0.43 -2.88
C GLY A 187 -1.13 -0.54 -2.58
N SER A 188 -0.26 -0.08 -3.49
CA SER A 188 1.19 -0.08 -3.28
C SER A 188 1.60 0.89 -2.17
N PRO A 189 2.49 0.49 -1.24
CA PRO A 189 3.10 1.43 -0.32
C PRO A 189 4.03 2.38 -1.07
N VAL A 190 3.99 3.65 -0.66
CA VAL A 190 4.93 4.69 -1.08
C VAL A 190 5.91 4.93 0.06
N ILE A 191 7.20 4.81 -0.23
CA ILE A 191 8.27 4.92 0.76
C ILE A 191 9.37 5.85 0.28
N THR A 192 10.08 6.46 1.23
CA THR A 192 11.27 7.25 0.90
C THR A 192 12.38 6.37 0.36
N LYS A 193 13.29 6.95 -0.44
CA LYS A 193 14.56 6.27 -0.72
C LYS A 193 15.43 6.20 0.54
N PRO A 194 16.31 5.19 0.63
CA PRO A 194 17.26 5.12 1.73
C PRO A 194 18.13 6.38 1.78
N LYS A 195 18.08 7.11 2.88
CA LYS A 195 18.96 8.26 3.12
C LYS A 195 19.24 8.40 4.61
N ASN A 196 20.41 8.95 4.95
CA ASN A 196 20.82 9.16 6.34
C ASN A 196 20.77 10.62 6.79
N THR A 197 20.39 11.54 5.90
CA THR A 197 20.30 12.98 6.20
C THR A 197 18.87 13.46 6.04
N TRP A 198 18.35 14.11 7.09
CA TRP A 198 16.96 14.56 7.13
C TRP A 198 16.88 15.99 7.62
N PRO A 199 16.36 16.93 6.80
CA PRO A 199 16.08 18.29 7.27
C PRO A 199 14.90 18.27 8.26
N ASP A 200 14.94 19.18 9.23
CA ASP A 200 13.82 19.45 10.11
C ASP A 200 13.12 20.78 9.73
N ASP A 201 12.00 21.07 10.40
CA ASP A 201 11.20 22.29 10.21
C ASP A 201 11.93 23.58 10.67
N LYS A 202 13.05 23.45 11.42
CA LYS A 202 13.88 24.56 11.90
C LYS A 202 15.08 24.85 11.00
N GLY A 203 15.24 24.06 9.92
CA GLY A 203 16.34 24.18 8.97
C GLY A 203 17.63 23.49 9.41
N ASN A 204 17.59 22.65 10.46
CA ASN A 204 18.73 21.80 10.81
C ASN A 204 18.72 20.54 9.92
N VAL A 205 19.86 19.87 9.88
CA VAL A 205 20.02 18.58 9.21
C VAL A 205 20.37 17.53 10.24
N ASN A 206 19.49 16.54 10.39
CA ASN A 206 19.71 15.39 11.24
C ASN A 206 20.47 14.31 10.46
N ILE A 207 21.55 13.78 11.04
CA ILE A 207 22.35 12.69 10.47
C ILE A 207 22.10 11.44 11.29
N LEU A 208 21.60 10.40 10.63
CA LEU A 208 21.24 9.13 11.26
C LEU A 208 22.31 8.07 11.04
N THR A 209 22.40 7.13 11.97
CA THR A 209 23.16 5.90 11.79
C THR A 209 22.35 4.96 10.87
N GLY A 210 22.92 4.62 9.72
CA GLY A 210 22.21 3.85 8.70
C GLY A 210 21.39 4.75 7.75
N SER A 211 20.64 4.11 6.87
CA SER A 211 19.83 4.78 5.84
C SER A 211 18.39 4.26 5.90
N PRO A 212 17.60 4.72 6.87
CA PRO A 212 16.21 4.26 7.01
C PRO A 212 15.38 4.65 5.80
N MET A 213 14.33 3.86 5.56
CA MET A 213 13.25 4.16 4.63
C MET A 213 11.98 4.37 5.45
N TYR A 214 11.22 5.41 5.13
CA TYR A 214 9.99 5.73 5.83
C TYR A 214 8.77 5.53 4.94
N PHE A 215 7.73 4.96 5.51
CA PHE A 215 6.43 4.79 4.87
C PHE A 215 5.66 6.11 4.89
N LEU A 216 5.20 6.54 3.73
CA LEU A 216 4.50 7.81 3.53
C LEU A 216 3.00 7.63 3.33
N GLY A 217 2.60 6.56 2.64
CA GLY A 217 1.19 6.34 2.34
C GLY A 217 0.92 5.25 1.30
N VAL A 218 -0.33 5.17 0.88
CA VAL A 218 -0.89 4.14 -0.01
C VAL A 218 -1.22 4.76 -1.36
N HIS A 219 -0.57 4.31 -2.42
CA HIS A 219 -0.91 4.72 -3.79
C HIS A 219 -2.30 4.19 -4.18
N SER A 220 -3.10 5.02 -4.83
CA SER A 220 -4.46 4.67 -5.25
C SER A 220 -4.62 4.75 -6.76
N ALA A 221 -4.67 5.95 -7.31
CA ALA A 221 -5.03 6.17 -8.70
C ALA A 221 -4.11 7.19 -9.37
N THR A 222 -4.08 7.17 -10.69
CA THR A 222 -3.46 8.24 -11.48
C THR A 222 -4.52 9.31 -11.76
N LEU A 223 -4.17 10.58 -11.51
CA LEU A 223 -5.02 11.70 -11.86
C LEU A 223 -5.05 11.91 -13.39
N GLY A 224 -6.26 12.01 -13.93
CA GLY A 224 -6.52 12.47 -15.29
C GLY A 224 -7.21 13.84 -15.28
N LEU A 225 -6.99 14.62 -16.32
CA LEU A 225 -7.81 15.79 -16.62
C LEU A 225 -8.87 15.39 -17.65
N THR A 226 -10.13 15.65 -17.32
CA THR A 226 -11.21 15.51 -18.30
C THR A 226 -11.25 16.77 -19.16
N LEU A 227 -10.81 16.64 -20.39
CA LEU A 227 -10.87 17.70 -21.40
C LEU A 227 -12.04 17.44 -22.35
N SER A 228 -12.43 18.46 -23.13
CA SER A 228 -13.43 18.28 -24.19
C SER A 228 -13.04 17.25 -25.26
N SER A 229 -11.75 16.95 -25.37
CA SER A 229 -11.17 15.94 -26.28
C SER A 229 -11.08 14.54 -25.70
N GLY A 230 -11.38 14.34 -24.40
CA GLY A 230 -11.23 13.09 -23.66
C GLY A 230 -10.44 13.26 -22.36
N GLU A 231 -10.14 12.15 -21.70
CA GLU A 231 -9.33 12.14 -20.49
C GLU A 231 -7.84 12.12 -20.84
N GLU A 232 -7.09 13.09 -20.35
CA GLU A 232 -5.63 13.16 -20.49
C GLU A 232 -4.95 12.80 -19.16
N PRO A 233 -4.14 11.71 -19.12
CA PRO A 233 -3.42 11.33 -17.91
C PRO A 233 -2.28 12.34 -17.64
N LEU A 234 -2.25 12.89 -16.43
CA LEU A 234 -1.22 13.86 -16.02
C LEU A 234 0.10 13.20 -15.59
N GLY A 235 0.15 11.88 -15.47
CA GLY A 235 1.30 11.19 -14.87
C GLY A 235 1.42 11.38 -13.35
N LEU A 236 0.42 11.99 -12.71
CA LEU A 236 0.38 12.24 -11.28
C LEU A 236 -0.40 11.14 -10.56
N GLY A 237 0.22 10.51 -9.58
CA GLY A 237 -0.40 9.52 -8.71
C GLY A 237 -0.89 10.13 -7.40
N THR A 238 -2.07 9.72 -6.94
CA THR A 238 -2.59 10.04 -5.60
C THR A 238 -2.03 9.07 -4.57
N VAL A 239 -1.63 9.59 -3.42
CA VAL A 239 -1.13 8.79 -2.29
C VAL A 239 -1.84 9.23 -1.03
N TRP A 240 -2.69 8.37 -0.50
CA TRP A 240 -3.34 8.58 0.79
C TRP A 240 -2.32 8.47 1.92
N TYR A 241 -2.34 9.41 2.88
CA TYR A 241 -1.38 9.41 3.98
C TYR A 241 -1.43 8.12 4.80
N GLY A 242 -0.27 7.62 5.23
CA GLY A 242 -0.15 6.35 5.96
C GLY A 242 -0.90 6.34 7.30
N TYR A 243 -1.00 7.49 7.99
CA TYR A 243 -1.70 7.60 9.28
C TYR A 243 -3.19 7.24 9.19
N LEU A 244 -3.81 7.34 8.02
CA LEU A 244 -5.21 6.94 7.80
C LEU A 244 -5.45 5.45 8.09
N ILE A 245 -4.41 4.60 7.99
CA ILE A 245 -4.50 3.18 8.37
C ILE A 245 -4.78 3.05 9.86
N GLU A 246 -4.07 3.83 10.70
CA GLU A 246 -4.28 3.86 12.15
C GLU A 246 -5.69 4.33 12.49
N GLU A 247 -6.18 5.39 11.84
CA GLU A 247 -7.53 5.92 12.03
C GLU A 247 -8.62 4.91 11.65
N ILE A 248 -8.40 4.13 10.58
CA ILE A 248 -9.29 3.04 10.20
C ILE A 248 -9.31 1.97 11.30
N ILE A 249 -8.13 1.52 11.76
CA ILE A 249 -8.04 0.48 12.80
C ILE A 249 -8.68 0.96 14.10
N ASP A 250 -8.41 2.19 14.54
CA ASP A 250 -9.05 2.79 15.72
C ASP A 250 -10.58 2.79 15.62
N SER A 251 -11.13 2.97 14.43
CA SER A 251 -12.56 3.08 14.21
C SER A 251 -13.34 1.79 14.50
N PHE A 252 -12.70 0.63 14.49
CA PHE A 252 -13.34 -0.67 14.73
C PHE A 252 -12.81 -1.42 15.95
N GLU A 253 -11.54 -1.22 16.36
CA GLU A 253 -11.00 -1.85 17.57
C GLU A 253 -11.59 -1.23 18.86
N ASN A 254 -11.99 0.04 18.82
CA ASN A 254 -12.54 0.78 19.97
C ASN A 254 -14.08 0.67 20.08
N LYS A 255 -14.72 -0.23 19.33
CA LYS A 255 -16.16 -0.53 19.42
C LYS A 255 -16.40 -1.82 20.18
#